data_80bb448730b3fdfacbcf1f156cd3d526
#
_entry.id   80bb448730b3fdfacbcf1f156cd3d526
#
_cell.length_a   1.000
_cell.length_b   1.000
_cell.length_c   1.000
_cell.angle_alpha   90.00
_cell.angle_beta   90.00
_cell.angle_gamma   90.00
#
_symmetry.space_group_name_H-M   'P 1'
#
loop_
_entity.id
_entity.type
_entity.pdbx_description
1 polymer ?
#
loop_
_entity_poly.entity_id
_entity_poly.type
_entity_poly.pdbx_seq_one_letter_code
_entity_poly.pdbx_strand_id
1 'polypeptide(L)'
;MGFKVFTGDASKHWLILKNGPTVIGLFQGMFEKNALTFNPGWDSNAGKLDKFTDVRDLQRELKAQGVRFMTEADETSTGPASFAVMDPDGNPILVDQHV
;
A
#
# COMPACT_ATOMS: atom_id res chain seq x y z
N MET A 1 -4.45 -14.22 -17.78
CA MET A 1 -3.26 -14.14 -16.92
C MET A 1 -3.43 -14.89 -15.59
N GLY A 2 -4.51 -15.60 -15.39
CA GLY A 2 -4.74 -16.43 -14.22
C GLY A 2 -5.16 -15.68 -12.95
N PHE A 3 -5.53 -14.42 -13.06
CA PHE A 3 -6.07 -13.67 -11.93
C PHE A 3 -7.54 -13.97 -11.72
N LYS A 4 -7.95 -14.04 -10.46
CA LYS A 4 -9.35 -14.25 -10.06
C LYS A 4 -9.78 -13.15 -9.12
N VAL A 5 -11.07 -12.83 -9.10
CA VAL A 5 -11.62 -11.85 -8.18
C VAL A 5 -11.46 -12.34 -6.74
N PHE A 6 -10.79 -11.52 -5.92
CA PHE A 6 -10.62 -11.77 -4.49
C PHE A 6 -11.69 -11.03 -3.68
N THR A 7 -11.86 -9.73 -3.96
CA THR A 7 -12.88 -8.90 -3.32
C THR A 7 -13.15 -7.68 -4.18
N GLY A 8 -14.16 -6.91 -3.83
CA GLY A 8 -14.53 -5.69 -4.51
C GLY A 8 -15.91 -5.76 -5.12
N ASP A 9 -16.30 -4.66 -5.76
CA ASP A 9 -17.59 -4.53 -6.42
C ASP A 9 -17.42 -3.72 -7.70
N ALA A 10 -17.51 -4.41 -8.86
CA ALA A 10 -17.35 -3.77 -10.16
C ALA A 10 -18.40 -2.67 -10.40
N SER A 11 -19.60 -2.79 -9.81
CA SER A 11 -20.63 -1.76 -9.92
C SER A 11 -20.24 -0.47 -9.17
N LYS A 12 -19.30 -0.56 -8.24
CA LYS A 12 -18.72 0.57 -7.48
C LYS A 12 -17.34 0.97 -8.02
N HIS A 13 -16.96 0.43 -9.17
CA HIS A 13 -15.73 0.77 -9.90
C HIS A 13 -14.43 0.38 -9.22
N TRP A 14 -14.42 -0.74 -8.48
CA TRP A 14 -13.19 -1.29 -7.94
C TRP A 14 -13.24 -2.82 -7.81
N LEU A 15 -12.09 -3.44 -8.05
CA LEU A 15 -11.91 -4.89 -7.89
C LEU A 15 -10.49 -5.16 -7.38
N ILE A 16 -10.36 -6.16 -6.52
CA ILE A 16 -9.08 -6.70 -6.13
C ILE A 16 -8.95 -8.10 -6.71
N LEU A 17 -7.92 -8.34 -7.48
CA LEU A 17 -7.66 -9.61 -8.15
C LEU A 17 -6.45 -10.29 -7.53
N LYS A 18 -6.45 -11.61 -7.53
CA LYS A 18 -5.31 -12.41 -7.05
C LYS A 18 -4.91 -13.47 -8.04
N ASN A 19 -3.61 -13.72 -8.10
CA ASN A 19 -3.01 -14.89 -8.73
C ASN A 19 -1.91 -15.41 -7.80
N GLY A 20 -2.21 -16.45 -7.02
CA GLY A 20 -1.31 -16.90 -5.95
C GLY A 20 -1.09 -15.77 -4.93
N PRO A 21 0.16 -15.43 -4.60
CA PRO A 21 0.46 -14.34 -3.67
C PRO A 21 0.43 -12.96 -4.31
N THR A 22 0.28 -12.87 -5.64
CA THR A 22 0.25 -11.59 -6.35
C THR A 22 -1.14 -10.98 -6.30
N VAL A 23 -1.23 -9.74 -5.86
CA VAL A 23 -2.49 -9.00 -5.72
C VAL A 23 -2.44 -7.74 -6.57
N ILE A 24 -3.49 -7.51 -7.36
CA ILE A 24 -3.64 -6.30 -8.18
C ILE A 24 -4.97 -5.66 -7.85
N GLY A 25 -4.96 -4.35 -7.58
CA GLY A 25 -6.16 -3.56 -7.42
C GLY A 25 -6.48 -2.80 -8.71
N LEU A 26 -7.73 -2.86 -9.14
CA LEU A 26 -8.23 -2.11 -10.28
C LEU A 26 -9.25 -1.09 -9.77
N PHE A 27 -9.02 0.19 -10.07
CA PHE A 27 -9.87 1.28 -9.61
C PHE A 27 -10.19 2.21 -10.78
N GLN A 28 -11.45 2.57 -10.92
CA GLN A 28 -11.87 3.48 -11.96
C GLN A 28 -12.28 4.84 -11.36
N GLY A 29 -11.60 5.90 -11.78
CA GLY A 29 -11.94 7.26 -11.38
C GLY A 29 -11.54 7.67 -9.96
N MET A 30 -10.75 6.83 -9.25
CA MET A 30 -10.31 7.13 -7.88
C MET A 30 -8.91 7.72 -7.80
N PHE A 31 -8.04 7.36 -8.74
CA PHE A 31 -6.63 7.77 -8.73
C PHE A 31 -6.22 8.26 -10.11
N GLU A 32 -5.36 9.27 -10.16
CA GLU A 32 -4.85 9.82 -11.42
C GLU A 32 -3.85 8.90 -12.11
N LYS A 33 -3.08 8.15 -11.33
CA LYS A 33 -1.98 7.32 -11.82
C LYS A 33 -2.00 5.95 -11.17
N ASN A 34 -1.32 5.00 -11.81
CA ASN A 34 -1.03 3.73 -11.18
C ASN A 34 -0.02 3.94 -10.05
N ALA A 35 -0.15 3.15 -9.00
CA ALA A 35 0.75 3.20 -7.85
C ALA A 35 1.09 1.79 -7.40
N LEU A 36 2.30 1.63 -6.86
CA LEU A 36 2.62 0.46 -6.06
C LEU A 36 2.13 0.71 -4.64
N THR A 37 1.48 -0.28 -4.05
CA THR A 37 0.96 -0.17 -2.70
C THR A 37 1.44 -1.35 -1.87
N PHE A 38 1.93 -1.07 -0.68
CA PHE A 38 2.41 -2.09 0.26
C PHE A 38 1.69 -1.92 1.59
N ASN A 39 1.26 -3.03 2.18
CA ASN A 39 0.73 -3.06 3.54
C ASN A 39 1.68 -3.87 4.42
N PRO A 40 2.49 -3.23 5.27
CA PRO A 40 3.48 -3.95 6.06
C PRO A 40 2.90 -4.87 7.13
N GLY A 41 1.65 -4.65 7.52
CA GLY A 41 0.98 -5.44 8.57
C GLY A 41 0.14 -6.61 8.08
N TRP A 42 0.02 -6.80 6.75
CA TRP A 42 -0.83 -7.83 6.16
C TRP A 42 -0.04 -8.79 5.28
N ASP A 43 -0.48 -10.06 5.27
CA ASP A 43 -0.05 -11.03 4.25
C ASP A 43 -0.86 -10.85 2.95
N SER A 44 -0.59 -11.69 1.95
CA SER A 44 -1.26 -11.60 0.64
C SER A 44 -2.76 -11.96 0.67
N ASN A 45 -3.27 -12.45 1.79
CA ASN A 45 -4.70 -12.75 1.97
C ASN A 45 -5.38 -11.71 2.87
N ALA A 46 -4.75 -10.55 3.08
CA ALA A 46 -5.21 -9.50 3.97
C ALA A 46 -5.32 -9.96 5.43
N GLY A 47 -4.56 -11.01 5.80
CA GLY A 47 -4.46 -11.49 7.17
C GLY A 47 -3.42 -10.70 7.94
N LYS A 48 -3.75 -10.29 9.16
CA LYS A 48 -2.81 -9.56 10.01
C LYS A 48 -1.61 -10.44 10.37
N LEU A 49 -0.40 -9.91 10.16
CA LEU A 49 0.83 -10.55 10.59
C LEU A 49 1.03 -10.36 12.09
N ASP A 50 1.54 -11.40 12.78
CA ASP A 50 1.88 -11.30 14.19
C ASP A 50 3.06 -10.38 14.44
N LYS A 51 4.01 -10.37 13.50
CA LYS A 51 5.20 -9.51 13.54
C LYS A 51 5.37 -8.83 12.19
N PHE A 52 5.54 -7.52 12.22
CA PHE A 52 5.82 -6.72 11.03
C PHE A 52 6.56 -5.45 11.42
N THR A 53 7.22 -4.83 10.45
CA THR A 53 7.83 -3.52 10.66
C THR A 53 6.75 -2.45 10.53
N ASP A 54 6.56 -1.66 11.59
CA ASP A 54 5.57 -0.58 11.61
C ASP A 54 5.88 0.46 10.53
N VAL A 55 4.84 1.03 9.93
CA VAL A 55 4.95 2.03 8.86
C VAL A 55 5.80 3.24 9.30
N ARG A 56 5.74 3.61 10.57
CA ARG A 56 6.51 4.75 11.11
C ARG A 56 8.00 4.44 11.19
N ASP A 57 8.36 3.18 11.47
CA ASP A 57 9.75 2.75 11.46
C ASP A 57 10.31 2.71 10.04
N LEU A 58 9.51 2.23 9.08
CA LEU A 58 9.86 2.28 7.66
C LEU A 58 10.06 3.72 7.19
N GLN A 59 9.18 4.62 7.60
CA GLN A 59 9.28 6.04 7.29
C GLN A 59 10.59 6.64 7.80
N ARG A 60 10.97 6.36 9.05
CA ARG A 60 12.22 6.83 9.63
C ARG A 60 13.44 6.30 8.88
N GLU A 61 13.43 5.02 8.53
CA GLU A 61 14.52 4.41 7.74
C GLU A 61 14.69 5.08 6.38
N LEU A 62 13.59 5.31 5.67
CA LEU A 62 13.64 5.93 4.34
C LEU A 62 14.05 7.40 4.42
N LYS A 63 13.62 8.13 5.44
CA LYS A 63 14.09 9.50 5.68
C LYS A 63 15.60 9.55 5.90
N ALA A 64 16.12 8.59 6.67
CA ALA A 64 17.57 8.51 6.92
C ALA A 64 18.37 8.24 5.65
N GLN A 65 17.75 7.60 4.65
CA GLN A 65 18.35 7.35 3.34
C GLN A 65 18.15 8.49 2.34
N GLY A 66 17.50 9.57 2.74
CA GLY A 66 17.29 10.73 1.89
C GLY A 66 16.12 10.62 0.92
N VAL A 67 15.21 9.69 1.13
CA VAL A 67 14.02 9.54 0.28
C VAL A 67 13.10 10.74 0.45
N ARG A 68 12.57 11.25 -0.67
CA ARG A 68 11.61 12.36 -0.67
C ARG A 68 10.20 11.85 -0.46
N PHE A 69 9.48 12.42 0.49
CA PHE A 69 8.11 12.06 0.82
C PHE A 69 7.10 13.01 0.18
N MET A 70 6.00 12.44 -0.35
CA MET A 70 4.82 13.19 -0.79
C MET A 70 3.87 13.44 0.38
N THR A 71 3.66 12.42 1.20
CA THR A 71 2.88 12.48 2.44
C THR A 71 3.61 11.69 3.51
N GLU A 72 3.33 11.99 4.78
CA GLU A 72 3.98 11.33 5.92
C GLU A 72 2.95 10.87 6.93
N ALA A 73 3.27 9.76 7.62
CA ALA A 73 2.52 9.32 8.77
C ALA A 73 2.90 10.14 9.99
N ASP A 74 1.95 10.34 10.91
CA ASP A 74 2.21 10.93 12.21
C ASP A 74 2.98 9.92 13.06
N GLU A 75 4.26 10.21 13.35
CA GLU A 75 5.13 9.30 14.09
C GLU A 75 4.80 9.19 15.57
N THR A 76 3.91 10.05 16.08
CA THR A 76 3.44 10.00 17.47
C THR A 76 2.17 9.17 17.62
N SER A 77 1.53 8.79 16.49
CA SER A 77 0.30 7.98 16.49
C SER A 77 0.60 6.49 16.61
N THR A 78 -0.45 5.70 16.80
CA THR A 78 -0.40 4.24 16.81
C THR A 78 -1.52 3.68 15.92
N GLY A 79 -1.37 2.42 15.49
CA GLY A 79 -2.35 1.76 14.63
C GLY A 79 -2.21 2.13 13.16
N PRO A 80 -3.32 2.10 12.40
CA PRO A 80 -3.28 2.38 10.96
C PRO A 80 -2.68 3.74 10.63
N ALA A 81 -1.80 3.77 9.65
CA ALA A 81 -1.21 5.00 9.11
C ALA A 81 -0.59 4.72 7.75
N SER A 82 -0.29 5.76 7.02
CA SER A 82 0.31 5.63 5.69
C SER A 82 1.30 6.74 5.40
N PHE A 83 2.20 6.47 4.46
CA PHE A 83 3.01 7.50 3.81
C PHE A 83 3.10 7.22 2.31
N ALA A 84 3.43 8.22 1.53
CA ALA A 84 3.65 8.08 0.10
C ALA A 84 4.97 8.70 -0.29
N VAL A 85 5.69 8.02 -1.17
CA VAL A 85 6.92 8.50 -1.78
C VAL A 85 6.80 8.39 -3.29
N MET A 86 7.74 8.98 -4.00
CA MET A 86 7.78 8.93 -5.46
C MET A 86 9.11 8.33 -5.88
N ASP A 87 9.08 7.40 -6.84
CA ASP A 87 10.30 6.86 -7.39
C ASP A 87 11.00 7.90 -8.30
N PRO A 88 12.24 7.64 -8.76
CA PRO A 88 12.96 8.60 -9.61
C PRO A 88 12.23 8.93 -10.93
N ASP A 89 11.37 8.05 -11.41
CA ASP A 89 10.62 8.23 -12.65
C ASP A 89 9.25 8.89 -12.43
N GLY A 90 8.95 9.30 -11.21
CA GLY A 90 7.70 9.98 -10.88
C GLY A 90 6.52 9.05 -10.60
N ASN A 91 6.75 7.77 -10.33
CA ASN A 91 5.68 6.85 -9.97
C ASN A 91 5.43 6.88 -8.47
N PRO A 92 4.17 7.01 -8.04
CA PRO A 92 3.85 7.02 -6.61
C PRO A 92 3.97 5.62 -6.00
N ILE A 93 4.48 5.58 -4.78
CA ILE A 93 4.57 4.36 -3.97
C ILE A 93 3.90 4.66 -2.63
N LEU A 94 2.86 3.91 -2.31
CA LEU A 94 2.09 4.06 -1.08
C LEU A 94 2.43 2.92 -0.12
N VAL A 95 2.78 3.25 1.10
CA VAL A 95 2.88 2.27 2.19
C VAL A 95 1.72 2.55 3.14
N ASP A 96 0.77 1.64 3.17
CA ASP A 96 -0.54 1.84 3.80
C ASP A 96 -0.80 0.72 4.81
N GLN A 97 -0.51 1.00 6.07
CA GLN A 97 -0.71 0.05 7.15
C GLN A 97 -2.14 0.15 7.66
N HIS A 98 -2.86 -0.98 7.60
CA HIS A 98 -4.26 -1.06 8.02
C HIS A 98 -4.48 -1.55 9.45
N VAL A 99 -3.41 -1.93 10.13
CA VAL A 99 -3.52 -2.51 11.49
C VAL A 99 -2.68 -1.81 12.53
#